data_69d99950550c5945bb3f4bae3a21f767
#
_entry.id   69d99950550c5945bb3f4bae3a21f767
#
_cell.length_a   1.000
_cell.length_b   1.000
_cell.length_c   1.000
_cell.angle_alpha   90.00
_cell.angle_beta   90.00
_cell.angle_gamma   90.00
#
_symmetry.space_group_name_H-M   'P 1'
#
loop_
_entity.id
_entity.type
_entity.pdbx_description
1 polymer ?
#
loop_
_entity_poly.entity_id
_entity_poly.type
_entity_poly.pdbx_seq_one_letter_code
_entity_poly.pdbx_strand_id
1 'polypeptide(L)'
;MVRCMRHLSECSADCEEAAQSEYFIYPDKNLGRYVAEQVPEKNVMLVKGYCPVHEEMKVKEIQELKQLHPLAEVLAHPECNASVLSIADYIGSTTGILKQAAASNAKEFIIATEIGVRYELEKQNPKKTFYFPKTEPVCMDMKKITLDGILHVLRTGENGAAVASNIAEPSKATLNRMLELAA
;
A
#
# COMPACT_ATOMS: atom_id res chain seq x y z
N MET A 1 -5.70 -6.89 0.22
CA MET A 1 -4.46 -6.95 1.01
C MET A 1 -4.71 -6.85 2.52
N VAL A 2 -5.40 -5.84 3.05
CA VAL A 2 -5.69 -5.68 4.49
C VAL A 2 -6.58 -6.83 5.07
N ARG A 3 -7.47 -7.43 4.30
CA ARG A 3 -8.28 -8.58 4.76
C ARG A 3 -7.45 -9.86 4.97
N CYS A 4 -6.42 -10.07 4.16
CA CYS A 4 -5.50 -11.20 4.34
C CYS A 4 -4.68 -11.07 5.63
N MET A 5 -4.36 -9.83 6.05
CA MET A 5 -3.64 -9.56 7.30
C MET A 5 -4.50 -9.83 8.55
N ARG A 6 -5.83 -9.57 8.51
CA ARG A 6 -6.73 -9.92 9.64
C ARG A 6 -6.82 -11.43 9.87
N HIS A 7 -6.83 -12.23 8.80
CA HIS A 7 -6.88 -13.69 8.95
C HIS A 7 -5.58 -14.30 9.52
N LEU A 8 -4.43 -13.66 9.35
CA LEU A 8 -3.19 -14.13 9.99
C LEU A 8 -3.23 -13.99 11.51
N SER A 9 -3.96 -12.99 12.04
CA SER A 9 -4.13 -12.78 13.48
C SER A 9 -5.33 -13.54 14.10
N GLU A 10 -6.31 -13.98 13.30
CA GLU A 10 -7.53 -14.64 13.74
C GLU A 10 -7.52 -16.18 13.59
N CYS A 11 -6.42 -16.76 13.07
CA CYS A 11 -6.26 -18.20 12.90
C CYS A 11 -6.01 -18.88 14.26
N SER A 12 -7.06 -19.21 14.99
CA SER A 12 -7.00 -19.63 16.40
C SER A 12 -7.06 -21.13 16.67
N ALA A 13 -7.35 -21.99 15.70
CA ALA A 13 -7.60 -23.42 15.99
C ALA A 13 -6.60 -24.42 15.39
N ASP A 14 -5.91 -24.08 14.27
CA ASP A 14 -4.95 -24.99 13.63
C ASP A 14 -3.51 -24.42 13.69
N CYS A 15 -3.22 -23.61 14.70
CA CYS A 15 -2.04 -22.74 14.74
C CYS A 15 -0.74 -23.41 15.23
N GLU A 16 -0.77 -24.63 15.78
CA GLU A 16 0.48 -25.27 16.19
C GLU A 16 1.35 -25.68 14.98
N GLU A 17 0.72 -26.08 13.89
CA GLU A 17 1.43 -26.37 12.62
C GLU A 17 1.80 -25.06 11.87
N ALA A 18 0.98 -24.01 12.01
CA ALA A 18 1.23 -22.69 11.44
C ALA A 18 2.32 -21.90 12.19
N ALA A 19 2.60 -22.18 13.45
CA ALA A 19 3.65 -21.54 14.24
C ALA A 19 5.08 -21.89 13.74
N GLN A 20 5.23 -23.00 13.00
CA GLN A 20 6.50 -23.41 12.39
C GLN A 20 6.60 -23.03 10.91
N SER A 21 5.57 -22.42 10.32
CA SER A 21 5.56 -22.05 8.91
C SER A 21 6.29 -20.74 8.67
N GLU A 22 7.12 -20.72 7.64
CA GLU A 22 7.76 -19.49 7.16
C GLU A 22 6.80 -18.76 6.20
N TYR A 23 6.62 -17.46 6.42
CA TYR A 23 5.77 -16.62 5.60
C TYR A 23 6.61 -15.66 4.75
N PHE A 24 6.41 -15.69 3.45
CA PHE A 24 7.07 -14.76 2.53
C PHE A 24 6.12 -13.61 2.17
N ILE A 25 6.50 -12.38 2.47
CA ILE A 25 5.77 -11.21 1.99
C ILE A 25 6.47 -10.69 0.75
N TYR A 26 5.77 -10.78 -0.37
CA TYR A 26 6.27 -10.39 -1.69
C TYR A 26 5.34 -9.34 -2.31
N PRO A 27 5.81 -8.36 -3.09
CA PRO A 27 7.20 -8.16 -3.52
C PRO A 27 8.02 -7.14 -2.69
N ASP A 28 7.45 -6.52 -1.64
CA ASP A 28 8.01 -5.33 -1.00
C ASP A 28 8.54 -5.61 0.42
N LYS A 29 9.83 -5.27 0.67
CA LYS A 29 10.49 -5.47 1.97
C LYS A 29 9.93 -4.60 3.09
N ASN A 30 9.49 -3.37 2.77
CA ASN A 30 8.98 -2.44 3.78
C ASN A 30 7.58 -2.85 4.22
N LEU A 31 6.72 -3.21 3.26
CA LEU A 31 5.44 -3.84 3.57
C LEU A 31 5.63 -5.12 4.37
N GLY A 32 6.59 -5.97 3.97
CA GLY A 32 6.91 -7.20 4.68
C GLY A 32 7.33 -6.94 6.12
N ARG A 33 8.19 -5.94 6.37
CA ARG A 33 8.57 -5.54 7.72
C ARG A 33 7.37 -5.02 8.51
N TYR A 34 6.56 -4.13 7.93
CA TYR A 34 5.35 -3.63 8.58
C TYR A 34 4.41 -4.77 8.99
N VAL A 35 4.22 -5.77 8.11
CA VAL A 35 3.42 -6.96 8.44
C VAL A 35 4.05 -7.76 9.57
N ALA A 36 5.37 -8.02 9.52
CA ALA A 36 6.09 -8.76 10.56
C ALA A 36 5.94 -8.12 11.94
N GLU A 37 5.96 -6.79 12.00
CA GLU A 37 5.74 -6.03 13.24
C GLU A 37 4.30 -6.16 13.79
N GLN A 38 3.30 -6.42 12.92
CA GLN A 38 1.91 -6.63 13.34
C GLN A 38 1.62 -8.07 13.80
N VAL A 39 2.47 -9.03 13.40
CA VAL A 39 2.32 -10.47 13.74
C VAL A 39 3.66 -11.03 14.24
N PRO A 40 4.17 -10.55 15.37
CA PRO A 40 5.51 -10.89 15.87
C PRO A 40 5.66 -12.37 16.23
N GLU A 41 4.56 -13.09 16.40
CA GLU A 41 4.52 -14.54 16.64
C GLU A 41 4.76 -15.36 15.35
N LYS A 42 4.77 -14.73 14.17
CA LYS A 42 4.97 -15.42 12.88
C LYS A 42 6.41 -15.21 12.36
N ASN A 43 6.97 -16.26 11.77
CA ASN A 43 8.27 -16.16 11.11
C ASN A 43 8.10 -15.56 9.69
N VAL A 44 8.20 -14.23 9.58
CA VAL A 44 8.03 -13.52 8.30
C VAL A 44 9.39 -13.28 7.65
N MET A 45 9.58 -13.88 6.48
CA MET A 45 10.79 -13.71 5.67
C MET A 45 10.61 -12.53 4.71
N LEU A 46 11.56 -11.58 4.76
CA LEU A 46 11.53 -10.40 3.92
C LEU A 46 12.26 -10.66 2.59
N VAL A 47 11.67 -10.21 1.51
CA VAL A 47 12.29 -10.17 0.19
C VAL A 47 13.11 -8.90 0.01
N LYS A 48 13.97 -8.86 -1.02
CA LYS A 48 14.81 -7.67 -1.28
C LYS A 48 14.12 -6.58 -2.11
N GLY A 49 12.97 -6.89 -2.72
CA GLY A 49 12.21 -5.94 -3.53
C GLY A 49 11.65 -4.78 -2.70
N TYR A 50 11.43 -3.64 -3.33
CA TYR A 50 10.80 -2.47 -2.72
C TYR A 50 10.19 -1.56 -3.79
N CYS A 51 9.24 -0.74 -3.41
CA CYS A 51 8.73 0.33 -4.24
C CYS A 51 9.68 1.54 -4.16
N PRO A 52 10.35 1.97 -5.24
CA PRO A 52 11.30 3.08 -5.18
C PRO A 52 10.63 4.38 -4.73
N VAL A 53 9.39 4.64 -5.12
CA VAL A 53 8.66 5.85 -4.73
C VAL A 53 8.51 5.97 -3.22
N HIS A 54 8.14 4.88 -2.55
CA HIS A 54 7.94 4.87 -1.11
C HIS A 54 9.27 4.74 -0.33
N GLU A 55 10.24 3.98 -0.86
CA GLU A 55 11.55 3.82 -0.23
C GLU A 55 12.35 5.14 -0.20
N GLU A 56 12.29 5.91 -1.29
CA GLU A 56 13.04 7.16 -1.44
C GLU A 56 12.39 8.36 -0.73
N MET A 57 11.22 8.17 -0.14
CA MET A 57 10.51 9.24 0.57
C MET A 57 11.32 9.71 1.78
N LYS A 58 11.55 11.02 1.85
CA LYS A 58 12.43 11.62 2.87
C LYS A 58 11.61 12.02 4.11
N VAL A 59 11.88 11.38 5.23
CA VAL A 59 11.25 11.71 6.52
C VAL A 59 11.42 13.20 6.87
N LYS A 60 12.57 13.81 6.52
CA LYS A 60 12.83 15.22 6.76
C LYS A 60 11.81 16.15 6.11
N GLU A 61 11.42 15.87 4.86
CA GLU A 61 10.41 16.69 4.17
C GLU A 61 9.04 16.60 4.85
N ILE A 62 8.68 15.43 5.38
CA ILE A 62 7.44 15.22 6.14
C ILE A 62 7.50 15.95 7.49
N GLN A 63 8.65 15.90 8.17
CA GLN A 63 8.88 16.65 9.40
C GLN A 63 8.81 18.17 9.20
N GLU A 64 9.37 18.68 8.11
CA GLU A 64 9.27 20.10 7.72
C GLU A 64 7.80 20.50 7.50
N LEU A 65 7.03 19.68 6.80
CA LEU A 65 5.59 19.90 6.63
C LEU A 65 4.84 19.86 7.96
N LYS A 66 5.18 18.92 8.86
CA LYS A 66 4.56 18.83 10.19
C LYS A 66 4.90 20.04 11.08
N GLN A 67 6.09 20.64 10.92
CA GLN A 67 6.43 21.89 11.59
C GLN A 67 5.61 23.09 11.08
N LEU A 68 5.37 23.16 9.77
CA LEU A 68 4.56 24.22 9.16
C LEU A 68 3.05 24.03 9.44
N HIS A 69 2.61 22.77 9.55
CA HIS A 69 1.22 22.37 9.74
C HIS A 69 1.10 21.43 10.95
N PRO A 70 1.29 21.92 12.19
CA PRO A 70 1.39 21.06 13.38
C PRO A 70 0.12 20.26 13.69
N LEU A 71 -1.04 20.71 13.21
CA LEU A 71 -2.32 20.01 13.39
C LEU A 71 -2.63 18.99 12.27
N ALA A 72 -1.82 18.94 11.21
CA ALA A 72 -2.02 18.00 10.12
C ALA A 72 -1.72 16.56 10.56
N GLU A 73 -2.61 15.62 10.28
CA GLU A 73 -2.36 14.18 10.45
C GLU A 73 -1.46 13.65 9.31
N VAL A 74 -0.47 12.83 9.65
CA VAL A 74 0.42 12.16 8.69
C VAL A 74 -0.16 10.80 8.33
N LEU A 75 -0.56 10.62 7.08
CA LEU A 75 -1.10 9.36 6.57
C LEU A 75 -0.07 8.71 5.62
N ALA A 76 0.41 7.52 5.94
CA ALA A 76 1.49 6.85 5.20
C ALA A 76 1.08 5.50 4.63
N HIS A 77 1.66 5.16 3.47
CA HIS A 77 1.55 3.83 2.89
C HIS A 77 2.55 2.87 3.56
N PRO A 78 2.19 1.62 3.86
CA PRO A 78 3.07 0.67 4.57
C PRO A 78 4.33 0.27 3.78
N GLU A 79 4.43 0.59 2.49
CA GLU A 79 5.65 0.44 1.69
C GLU A 79 6.67 1.55 1.92
N CYS A 80 6.34 2.60 2.68
CA CYS A 80 7.30 3.61 3.08
C CYS A 80 8.40 3.03 3.96
N ASN A 81 9.59 3.66 3.91
CA ASN A 81 10.68 3.27 4.79
C ASN A 81 10.32 3.51 6.28
N ALA A 82 11.02 2.80 7.19
CA ALA A 82 10.72 2.82 8.62
C ALA A 82 10.72 4.23 9.23
N SER A 83 11.60 5.10 8.76
CA SER A 83 11.70 6.47 9.28
C SER A 83 10.43 7.29 9.03
N VAL A 84 9.79 7.09 7.87
CA VAL A 84 8.51 7.71 7.53
C VAL A 84 7.38 7.10 8.34
N LEU A 85 7.35 5.75 8.44
CA LEU A 85 6.30 5.07 9.20
C LEU A 85 6.34 5.42 10.70
N SER A 86 7.52 5.65 11.27
CA SER A 86 7.67 5.97 12.69
C SER A 86 7.05 7.31 13.12
N ILE A 87 6.76 8.20 12.17
CA ILE A 87 6.14 9.52 12.42
C ILE A 87 4.74 9.64 11.84
N ALA A 88 4.18 8.55 11.30
CA ALA A 88 2.85 8.52 10.75
C ALA A 88 1.79 8.38 11.86
N ASP A 89 0.74 9.18 11.79
CA ASP A 89 -0.44 9.07 12.65
C ASP A 89 -1.36 7.92 12.20
N TYR A 90 -1.29 7.56 10.91
CA TYR A 90 -2.01 6.42 10.34
C TYR A 90 -1.17 5.74 9.25
N ILE A 91 -1.16 4.41 9.25
CA ILE A 91 -0.51 3.58 8.23
C ILE A 91 -1.56 2.68 7.60
N GLY A 92 -1.69 2.72 6.27
CA GLY A 92 -2.65 1.90 5.56
C GLY A 92 -2.52 1.94 4.04
N SER A 93 -3.28 1.06 3.38
CA SER A 93 -3.35 1.04 1.91
C SER A 93 -3.90 2.37 1.36
N THR A 94 -3.76 2.62 0.06
CA THR A 94 -4.33 3.80 -0.61
C THR A 94 -5.82 3.96 -0.28
N THR A 95 -6.61 2.87 -0.32
CA THR A 95 -8.02 2.90 0.09
C THR A 95 -8.18 3.21 1.58
N GLY A 96 -7.27 2.71 2.43
CA GLY A 96 -7.26 3.01 3.85
C GLY A 96 -7.00 4.49 4.12
N ILE A 97 -6.03 5.08 3.43
CA ILE A 97 -5.71 6.52 3.50
C ILE A 97 -6.93 7.38 3.11
N LEU A 98 -7.62 7.03 2.00
CA LEU A 98 -8.83 7.72 1.56
C LEU A 98 -9.93 7.66 2.63
N LYS A 99 -10.16 6.47 3.21
CA LYS A 99 -11.17 6.27 4.27
C LYS A 99 -10.80 7.02 5.56
N GLN A 100 -9.53 6.96 5.97
CA GLN A 100 -9.05 7.67 7.15
C GLN A 100 -9.21 9.18 6.97
N ALA A 101 -8.80 9.72 5.83
CA ALA A 101 -8.96 11.14 5.52
C ALA A 101 -10.44 11.57 5.54
N ALA A 102 -11.36 10.73 5.09
CA ALA A 102 -12.80 11.02 5.13
C ALA A 102 -13.37 10.96 6.56
N ALA A 103 -12.97 9.98 7.35
CA ALA A 103 -13.51 9.72 8.70
C ALA A 103 -12.93 10.64 9.78
N SER A 104 -11.66 11.07 9.65
CA SER A 104 -10.99 11.94 10.63
C SER A 104 -11.65 13.33 10.72
N ASN A 105 -11.64 13.91 11.91
CA ASN A 105 -12.07 15.29 12.14
C ASN A 105 -11.00 16.33 11.77
N ALA A 106 -9.77 15.91 11.49
CA ALA A 106 -8.69 16.79 11.06
C ALA A 106 -9.05 17.52 9.75
N LYS A 107 -8.52 18.72 9.60
CA LYS A 107 -8.75 19.56 8.41
C LYS A 107 -7.55 19.56 7.47
N GLU A 108 -6.41 19.14 7.98
CA GLU A 108 -5.14 19.16 7.28
C GLU A 108 -4.49 17.78 7.36
N PHE A 109 -3.90 17.34 6.27
CA PHE A 109 -3.25 16.04 6.16
C PHE A 109 -1.93 16.15 5.41
N ILE A 110 -0.92 15.43 5.87
CA ILE A 110 0.34 15.22 5.16
C ILE A 110 0.30 13.79 4.61
N ILE A 111 0.41 13.66 3.30
CA ILE A 111 0.22 12.39 2.59
C ILE A 111 1.55 11.82 2.16
N ALA A 112 1.87 10.65 2.71
CA ALA A 112 3.08 9.90 2.42
C ALA A 112 2.76 8.66 1.57
N THR A 113 2.36 8.90 0.32
CA THR A 113 2.16 7.89 -0.73
C THR A 113 2.26 8.53 -2.13
N GLU A 114 2.12 7.73 -3.19
CA GLU A 114 2.16 8.17 -4.59
C GLU A 114 1.11 9.27 -4.85
N ILE A 115 1.52 10.31 -5.57
CA ILE A 115 0.76 11.57 -5.72
C ILE A 115 -0.59 11.42 -6.42
N GLY A 116 -0.78 10.35 -7.19
CA GLY A 116 -2.04 10.08 -7.91
C GLY A 116 -3.27 9.99 -7.01
N VAL A 117 -3.08 9.73 -5.72
CA VAL A 117 -4.18 9.72 -4.74
C VAL A 117 -4.78 11.11 -4.49
N ARG A 118 -4.06 12.18 -4.81
CA ARG A 118 -4.46 13.59 -4.57
C ARG A 118 -5.85 13.89 -5.09
N TYR A 119 -6.12 13.52 -6.34
CA TYR A 119 -7.41 13.80 -6.97
C TYR A 119 -8.60 13.24 -6.19
N GLU A 120 -8.51 11.99 -5.76
CA GLU A 120 -9.61 11.37 -4.99
C GLU A 120 -9.71 11.94 -3.57
N LEU A 121 -8.60 12.28 -2.92
CA LEU A 121 -8.60 12.94 -1.61
C LEU A 121 -9.32 14.29 -1.66
N GLU A 122 -8.95 15.15 -2.60
CA GLU A 122 -9.52 16.49 -2.76
C GLU A 122 -11.00 16.44 -3.19
N LYS A 123 -11.33 15.54 -4.13
CA LYS A 123 -12.70 15.34 -4.61
C LYS A 123 -13.65 14.87 -3.52
N GLN A 124 -13.22 13.91 -2.69
CA GLN A 124 -14.05 13.35 -1.62
C GLN A 124 -14.10 14.27 -0.38
N ASN A 125 -13.12 15.15 -0.22
CA ASN A 125 -12.98 16.00 0.96
C ASN A 125 -12.72 17.48 0.60
N PRO A 126 -13.66 18.19 -0.04
CA PRO A 126 -13.43 19.54 -0.58
C PRO A 126 -13.18 20.62 0.48
N LYS A 127 -13.37 20.31 1.77
CA LYS A 127 -13.14 21.22 2.90
C LYS A 127 -11.85 20.88 3.68
N LYS A 128 -11.03 19.95 3.18
CA LYS A 128 -9.78 19.49 3.81
C LYS A 128 -8.60 19.84 2.92
N THR A 129 -7.43 20.02 3.52
CA THR A 129 -6.20 20.37 2.82
C THR A 129 -5.22 19.21 2.89
N PHE A 130 -4.57 18.91 1.77
CA PHE A 130 -3.65 17.79 1.64
C PHE A 130 -2.28 18.30 1.18
N TYR A 131 -1.26 18.02 1.97
CA TYR A 131 0.13 18.37 1.71
C TYR A 131 0.90 17.12 1.28
N PHE A 132 1.80 17.30 0.34
CA PHE A 132 2.70 16.26 -0.15
C PHE A 132 4.14 16.71 0.01
N PRO A 133 5.12 15.79 0.17
CA PRO A 133 6.54 16.14 0.19
C PRO A 133 6.96 16.98 -1.01
N LYS A 134 7.98 17.84 -0.84
CA LYS A 134 8.50 18.69 -1.92
C LYS A 134 9.03 17.86 -3.10
N THR A 135 9.72 16.77 -2.79
CA THR A 135 10.05 15.75 -3.78
C THR A 135 8.78 14.95 -4.04
N GLU A 136 8.02 15.36 -5.07
CA GLU A 136 6.74 14.73 -5.38
C GLU A 136 6.90 13.22 -5.61
N PRO A 137 6.17 12.37 -4.88
CA PRO A 137 6.27 10.92 -4.98
C PRO A 137 5.50 10.41 -6.22
N VAL A 138 6.11 10.54 -7.39
CA VAL A 138 5.52 10.17 -8.69
C VAL A 138 6.04 8.82 -9.13
N CYS A 139 5.15 7.88 -9.40
CA CYS A 139 5.49 6.59 -10.03
C CYS A 139 5.46 6.71 -11.55
N MET A 140 6.63 6.76 -12.18
CA MET A 140 6.75 6.86 -13.64
C MET A 140 6.16 5.64 -14.36
N ASP A 141 6.17 4.46 -13.74
CA ASP A 141 5.56 3.26 -14.32
C ASP A 141 4.03 3.34 -14.34
N MET A 142 3.40 3.84 -13.28
CA MET A 142 1.96 4.10 -13.28
C MET A 142 1.56 5.14 -14.33
N LYS A 143 2.42 6.13 -14.61
CA LYS A 143 2.16 7.19 -15.61
C LYS A 143 2.35 6.73 -17.07
N LYS A 144 2.83 5.50 -17.31
CA LYS A 144 2.83 4.90 -18.65
C LYS A 144 1.43 4.57 -19.18
N ILE A 145 0.45 4.40 -18.27
CA ILE A 145 -0.94 4.15 -18.65
C ILE A 145 -1.57 5.48 -19.02
N THR A 146 -1.98 5.62 -20.29
CA THR A 146 -2.61 6.82 -20.84
C THR A 146 -4.07 6.55 -21.22
N LEU A 147 -4.87 7.62 -21.29
CA LEU A 147 -6.28 7.50 -21.73
C LEU A 147 -6.38 6.97 -23.15
N ASP A 148 -5.50 7.40 -24.06
CA ASP A 148 -5.46 6.91 -25.43
C ASP A 148 -5.10 5.43 -25.50
N GLY A 149 -4.15 4.98 -24.65
CA GLY A 149 -3.81 3.56 -24.53
C GLY A 149 -4.99 2.73 -24.03
N ILE A 150 -5.71 3.19 -23.02
CA ILE A 150 -6.92 2.54 -22.52
C ILE A 150 -7.98 2.47 -23.61
N LEU A 151 -8.24 3.59 -24.30
CA LEU A 151 -9.21 3.65 -25.39
C LEU A 151 -8.85 2.71 -26.55
N HIS A 152 -7.56 2.64 -26.91
CA HIS A 152 -7.06 1.72 -27.93
C HIS A 152 -7.36 0.26 -27.55
N VAL A 153 -6.99 -0.17 -26.35
CA VAL A 153 -7.24 -1.54 -25.86
C VAL A 153 -8.74 -1.87 -25.83
N LEU A 154 -9.58 -0.94 -25.37
CA LEU A 154 -11.03 -1.15 -25.32
C LEU A 154 -11.66 -1.29 -26.72
N ARG A 155 -11.10 -0.61 -27.73
CA ARG A 155 -11.60 -0.67 -29.12
C ARG A 155 -11.11 -1.89 -29.89
N THR A 156 -9.87 -2.30 -29.66
CA THR A 156 -9.18 -3.30 -30.50
C THR A 156 -9.03 -4.66 -29.82
N GLY A 157 -9.02 -4.70 -28.49
CA GLY A 157 -8.63 -5.88 -27.71
C GLY A 157 -7.15 -6.24 -27.82
N GLU A 158 -6.33 -5.38 -28.43
CA GLU A 158 -4.87 -5.59 -28.58
C GLU A 158 -4.14 -5.39 -27.25
N ASN A 159 -2.85 -5.74 -27.21
CA ASN A 159 -1.98 -5.68 -26.03
C ASN A 159 -2.41 -6.57 -24.85
N GLY A 160 -3.12 -7.66 -25.12
CA GLY A 160 -3.43 -8.68 -24.11
C GLY A 160 -2.14 -9.30 -23.55
N ALA A 161 -2.02 -9.37 -22.21
CA ALA A 161 -0.92 -10.09 -21.59
C ALA A 161 -1.18 -11.60 -21.65
N ALA A 162 -0.21 -12.36 -22.18
CA ALA A 162 -0.25 -13.81 -22.18
C ALA A 162 0.70 -14.34 -21.09
N VAL A 163 0.18 -15.24 -20.25
CA VAL A 163 0.97 -15.98 -19.26
C VAL A 163 1.05 -17.43 -19.68
N ALA A 164 2.27 -18.01 -19.70
CA ALA A 164 2.47 -19.41 -20.04
C ALA A 164 1.65 -20.32 -19.11
N SER A 165 1.02 -21.38 -19.64
CA SER A 165 0.08 -22.23 -18.91
C SER A 165 0.71 -22.89 -17.67
N ASN A 166 2.00 -23.25 -17.73
CA ASN A 166 2.73 -23.83 -16.61
C ASN A 166 2.91 -22.85 -15.43
N ILE A 167 2.72 -21.55 -15.64
CA ILE A 167 2.70 -20.50 -14.60
C ILE A 167 1.25 -20.15 -14.25
N ALA A 168 0.39 -20.00 -15.27
CA ALA A 168 -0.98 -19.53 -15.09
C ALA A 168 -1.80 -20.50 -14.22
N GLU A 169 -1.73 -21.80 -14.45
CA GLU A 169 -2.57 -22.77 -13.74
C GLU A 169 -2.22 -22.88 -12.23
N PRO A 170 -0.94 -23.02 -11.82
CA PRO A 170 -0.60 -22.97 -10.40
C PRO A 170 -0.97 -21.63 -9.74
N SER A 171 -0.80 -20.52 -10.46
CA SER A 171 -1.13 -19.19 -9.95
C SER A 171 -2.63 -19.00 -9.70
N LYS A 172 -3.49 -19.55 -10.57
CA LYS A 172 -4.95 -19.54 -10.36
C LYS A 172 -5.36 -20.27 -9.08
N ALA A 173 -4.75 -21.42 -8.79
CA ALA A 173 -5.03 -22.15 -7.55
C ALA A 173 -4.71 -21.31 -6.31
N THR A 174 -3.56 -20.61 -6.32
CA THR A 174 -3.15 -19.69 -5.24
C THR A 174 -4.13 -18.51 -5.10
N LEU A 175 -4.51 -17.88 -6.21
CA LEU A 175 -5.47 -16.77 -6.21
C LEU A 175 -6.84 -17.19 -5.71
N ASN A 176 -7.34 -18.37 -6.13
CA ASN A 176 -8.61 -18.91 -5.65
C ASN A 176 -8.56 -19.15 -4.13
N ARG A 177 -7.45 -19.70 -3.63
CA ARG A 177 -7.27 -19.88 -2.17
C ARG A 177 -7.28 -18.56 -1.41
N MET A 178 -6.65 -17.51 -1.95
CA MET A 178 -6.75 -16.16 -1.36
C MET A 178 -8.18 -15.65 -1.29
N LEU A 179 -8.98 -15.86 -2.33
CA LEU A 179 -10.39 -15.43 -2.37
C LEU A 179 -11.24 -16.22 -1.35
N GLU A 180 -11.04 -17.53 -1.24
CA GLU A 180 -11.70 -18.36 -0.23
C GLU A 180 -11.41 -17.88 1.20
N LEU A 181 -10.16 -17.54 1.51
CA LEU A 181 -9.76 -17.05 2.83
C LEU A 181 -10.21 -15.59 3.10
N ALA A 182 -10.59 -14.83 2.09
CA ALA A 182 -11.04 -13.45 2.20
C ALA A 182 -12.57 -13.30 2.25
N ALA A 183 -13.32 -14.37 2.03
CA ALA A 183 -14.78 -14.42 2.06
C ALA A 183 -15.28 -14.56 3.49
#